data_23809ee05254139cdd284695a0cfee50
#
_entry.id   23809ee05254139cdd284695a0cfee50
#
_cell.length_a   1.000
_cell.length_b   1.000
_cell.length_c   1.000
_cell.angle_alpha   90.00
_cell.angle_beta   90.00
_cell.angle_gamma   90.00
#
_symmetry.space_group_name_H-M   'P 1'
#
loop_
_entity.id
_entity.type
_entity.pdbx_description
1 polymer ?
#
loop_
_entity_poly.entity_id
_entity_poly.type
_entity_poly.pdbx_seq_one_letter_code
_entity_poly.pdbx_strand_id
1 'polypeptide(L)'
;NAVRALKEKGYAPIIYHELEARQLPPEFIYLALQESNYDERTIGPPTRYGRAKGMWQFIAATGSQYGLKIGPLKDTEQYDPVDERHHPLKSTIAAAKYLKYIYKTDAQASGLLVMASYNWGEGNVINRIRSMPLNPEDRNFWKLIASYEIPQETYDYVLYIFSAAVIGQNPKLFGFNFDNPLQGLDDTG
;
A
#
# COMPACT_ATOMS: atom_id res chain seq x y z
N ASN A 1 -2.00 16.75 8.57
CA ASN A 1 -0.88 15.95 9.04
C ASN A 1 -1.29 14.47 9.09
N ALA A 2 -0.72 13.63 8.20
CA ALA A 2 -1.14 12.24 7.98
C ALA A 2 -1.04 11.36 9.25
N VAL A 3 0.02 11.47 10.03
CA VAL A 3 0.20 10.70 11.28
C VAL A 3 -0.88 11.06 12.31
N ARG A 4 -1.27 12.33 12.37
CA ARG A 4 -2.37 12.77 13.21
C ARG A 4 -3.70 12.17 12.76
N ALA A 5 -3.99 12.20 11.45
CA ALA A 5 -5.18 11.58 10.90
C ALA A 5 -5.24 10.07 11.20
N LEU A 6 -4.11 9.35 11.04
CA LEU A 6 -3.98 7.93 11.34
C LEU A 6 -4.36 7.61 12.79
N LYS A 7 -3.90 8.42 13.74
CA LYS A 7 -4.19 8.25 15.19
C LYS A 7 -5.61 8.70 15.55
N GLU A 8 -6.00 9.91 15.17
CA GLU A 8 -7.29 10.50 15.56
C GLU A 8 -8.50 9.76 14.98
N LYS A 9 -8.38 9.22 13.76
CA LYS A 9 -9.43 8.43 13.12
C LYS A 9 -9.41 6.94 13.55
N GLY A 10 -8.44 6.52 14.36
CA GLY A 10 -8.30 5.14 14.81
C GLY A 10 -7.96 4.13 13.69
N TYR A 11 -7.27 4.58 12.63
CA TYR A 11 -6.94 3.70 11.51
C TYR A 11 -5.73 2.80 11.76
N ALA A 12 -4.81 3.24 12.64
CA ALA A 12 -3.60 2.47 12.94
C ALA A 12 -3.92 1.04 13.42
N PRO A 13 -4.75 0.81 14.45
CA PRO A 13 -5.07 -0.54 14.89
C PRO A 13 -5.82 -1.34 13.81
N ILE A 14 -6.74 -0.72 13.05
CA ILE A 14 -7.47 -1.40 11.98
C ILE A 14 -6.49 -1.95 10.92
N ILE A 15 -5.55 -1.12 10.47
CA ILE A 15 -4.59 -1.52 9.44
C ILE A 15 -3.63 -2.57 10.01
N TYR A 16 -3.10 -2.33 11.21
CA TYR A 16 -2.17 -3.23 11.88
C TYR A 16 -2.75 -4.65 12.03
N HIS A 17 -3.93 -4.78 12.62
CA HIS A 17 -4.55 -6.09 12.85
C HIS A 17 -4.89 -6.82 11.55
N GLU A 18 -5.30 -6.12 10.49
CA GLU A 18 -5.58 -6.75 9.20
C GLU A 18 -4.32 -7.24 8.48
N LEU A 19 -3.18 -6.54 8.65
CA LEU A 19 -1.88 -6.97 8.15
C LEU A 19 -1.36 -8.17 8.96
N GLU A 20 -1.38 -8.08 10.29
CA GLU A 20 -0.92 -9.12 11.21
C GLU A 20 -1.70 -10.42 11.03
N ALA A 21 -3.03 -10.35 10.98
CA ALA A 21 -3.90 -11.52 10.74
C ALA A 21 -3.56 -12.28 9.46
N ARG A 22 -2.86 -11.65 8.53
CA ARG A 22 -2.38 -12.25 7.28
C ARG A 22 -0.87 -12.47 7.24
N GLN A 23 -0.19 -12.28 8.35
CA GLN A 23 1.28 -12.42 8.45
C GLN A 23 1.99 -11.52 7.40
N LEU A 24 1.57 -10.27 7.31
CA LEU A 24 2.18 -9.25 6.47
C LEU A 24 2.98 -8.27 7.32
N PRO A 25 4.08 -7.72 6.81
CA PRO A 25 4.84 -6.69 7.50
C PRO A 25 3.97 -5.49 7.89
N PRO A 26 4.01 -5.05 9.16
CA PRO A 26 3.22 -3.90 9.62
C PRO A 26 3.61 -2.60 8.91
N GLU A 27 4.82 -2.52 8.37
CA GLU A 27 5.31 -1.39 7.58
C GLU A 27 4.48 -1.14 6.32
N PHE A 28 3.68 -2.10 5.86
CA PHE A 28 2.73 -1.87 4.76
C PHE A 28 1.63 -0.85 5.10
N ILE A 29 1.51 -0.43 6.36
CA ILE A 29 0.70 0.74 6.73
C ILE A 29 1.11 1.99 5.95
N TYR A 30 2.39 2.15 5.63
CA TYR A 30 2.90 3.31 4.89
C TYR A 30 2.51 3.33 3.41
N LEU A 31 1.95 2.23 2.87
CA LEU A 31 1.29 2.26 1.55
C LEU A 31 0.08 3.20 1.57
N ALA A 32 -0.79 3.10 2.57
CA ALA A 32 -1.94 3.99 2.68
C ALA A 32 -1.55 5.47 2.90
N LEU A 33 -0.39 5.71 3.52
CA LEU A 33 0.21 7.05 3.59
C LEU A 33 0.52 7.57 2.19
N GLN A 34 1.23 6.78 1.38
CA GLN A 34 1.65 7.16 0.03
C GLN A 34 0.45 7.31 -0.92
N GLU A 35 -0.55 6.46 -0.78
CA GLU A 35 -1.74 6.48 -1.64
C GLU A 35 -2.65 7.69 -1.39
N SER A 36 -2.86 8.06 -0.13
CA SER A 36 -3.90 9.03 0.22
C SER A 36 -3.65 9.90 1.44
N ASN A 37 -2.48 9.81 2.09
CA ASN A 37 -2.27 10.39 3.42
C ASN A 37 -3.30 9.89 4.47
N TYR A 38 -3.73 8.64 4.35
CA TYR A 38 -4.80 8.02 5.17
C TYR A 38 -6.17 8.71 5.03
N ASP A 39 -6.44 9.36 3.89
CA ASP A 39 -7.74 9.96 3.63
C ASP A 39 -8.64 9.02 2.82
N GLU A 40 -9.67 8.49 3.50
CA GLU A 40 -10.68 7.61 2.90
C GLU A 40 -11.51 8.26 1.80
N ARG A 41 -11.48 9.59 1.71
CA ARG A 41 -12.25 10.35 0.70
C ARG A 41 -11.45 10.66 -0.55
N THR A 42 -10.17 10.37 -0.57
CA THR A 42 -9.30 10.64 -1.73
C THR A 42 -9.83 10.00 -3.00
N ILE A 43 -9.86 10.79 -4.07
CA ILE A 43 -10.26 10.38 -5.42
C ILE A 43 -9.11 10.75 -6.36
N GLY A 44 -8.52 9.73 -6.97
CA GLY A 44 -7.41 9.89 -7.90
C GLY A 44 -7.81 10.49 -9.26
N PRO A 45 -6.82 10.85 -10.08
CA PRO A 45 -7.05 11.35 -11.43
C PRO A 45 -7.70 10.29 -12.32
N PRO A 46 -8.31 10.68 -13.45
CA PRO A 46 -8.83 9.73 -14.40
C PRO A 46 -7.69 8.99 -15.10
N THR A 47 -7.84 7.68 -15.20
CA THR A 47 -6.92 6.81 -15.94
C THR A 47 -7.69 5.93 -16.91
N ARG A 48 -7.00 5.22 -17.79
CA ARG A 48 -7.61 4.22 -18.68
C ARG A 48 -8.32 3.08 -17.92
N TYR A 49 -8.01 2.91 -16.65
CA TYR A 49 -8.61 1.89 -15.78
C TYR A 49 -9.71 2.45 -14.86
N GLY A 50 -10.14 3.69 -15.06
CA GLY A 50 -11.04 4.43 -14.19
C GLY A 50 -10.30 5.24 -13.14
N ARG A 51 -11.03 5.69 -12.12
CA ARG A 51 -10.48 6.45 -11.00
C ARG A 51 -10.21 5.55 -9.80
N ALA A 52 -9.02 5.69 -9.24
CA ALA A 52 -8.72 5.12 -7.93
C ALA A 52 -9.45 5.90 -6.83
N LYS A 53 -9.92 5.20 -5.79
CA LYS A 53 -10.67 5.81 -4.69
C LYS A 53 -10.31 5.22 -3.34
N GLY A 54 -10.48 6.06 -2.32
CA GLY A 54 -10.35 5.69 -0.92
C GLY A 54 -8.91 5.67 -0.40
N MET A 55 -8.76 5.23 0.84
CA MET A 55 -7.47 5.22 1.54
C MET A 55 -6.38 4.42 0.80
N TRP A 56 -6.75 3.35 0.12
CA TRP A 56 -5.86 2.40 -0.56
C TRP A 56 -5.83 2.58 -2.08
N GLN A 57 -6.50 3.60 -2.60
CA GLN A 57 -6.55 3.97 -4.02
C GLN A 57 -6.86 2.79 -4.95
N PHE A 58 -7.87 1.97 -4.60
CA PHE A 58 -8.34 0.92 -5.48
C PHE A 58 -9.03 1.48 -6.72
N ILE A 59 -8.67 0.99 -7.91
CA ILE A 59 -9.55 1.06 -9.08
C ILE A 59 -10.74 0.11 -8.90
N ALA A 60 -11.85 0.40 -9.57
CA ALA A 60 -13.11 -0.35 -9.40
C ALA A 60 -12.93 -1.87 -9.66
N ALA A 61 -12.21 -2.24 -10.71
CA ALA A 61 -11.98 -3.64 -11.07
C ALA A 61 -11.25 -4.40 -9.96
N THR A 62 -10.11 -3.86 -9.49
CA THR A 62 -9.32 -4.48 -8.43
C THR A 62 -10.10 -4.50 -7.10
N GLY A 63 -10.78 -3.41 -6.74
CA GLY A 63 -11.60 -3.36 -5.53
C GLY A 63 -12.68 -4.46 -5.53
N SER A 64 -13.39 -4.62 -6.63
CA SER A 64 -14.39 -5.68 -6.80
C SER A 64 -13.80 -7.08 -6.69
N GLN A 65 -12.63 -7.31 -7.29
CA GLN A 65 -11.92 -8.59 -7.21
C GLN A 65 -11.59 -9.00 -5.78
N TYR A 66 -11.29 -8.02 -4.91
CA TYR A 66 -11.00 -8.26 -3.50
C TYR A 66 -12.19 -8.07 -2.56
N GLY A 67 -13.41 -8.01 -3.12
CA GLY A 67 -14.67 -8.10 -2.40
C GLY A 67 -15.29 -6.78 -2.00
N LEU A 68 -14.85 -5.66 -2.57
CA LEU A 68 -15.48 -4.37 -2.34
C LEU A 68 -16.71 -4.17 -3.25
N LYS A 69 -17.80 -3.69 -2.69
CA LYS A 69 -18.95 -3.20 -3.44
C LYS A 69 -18.61 -1.86 -4.07
N ILE A 70 -18.72 -1.80 -5.38
CA ILE A 70 -18.44 -0.58 -6.14
C ILE A 70 -19.72 0.21 -6.34
N GLY A 71 -19.67 1.49 -6.02
CA GLY A 71 -20.82 2.39 -6.15
C GLY A 71 -21.02 2.89 -7.57
N PRO A 72 -22.21 3.49 -7.87
CA PRO A 72 -22.55 4.00 -9.20
C PRO A 72 -21.65 5.14 -9.68
N LEU A 73 -21.06 5.91 -8.77
CA LEU A 73 -20.19 7.05 -9.11
C LEU A 73 -18.71 6.63 -9.28
N LYS A 74 -18.43 5.36 -9.61
CA LYS A 74 -17.10 4.74 -9.60
C LYS A 74 -16.00 5.49 -10.36
N ASP A 75 -16.38 6.18 -11.46
CA ASP A 75 -15.44 6.86 -12.37
C ASP A 75 -15.55 8.39 -12.32
N THR A 76 -16.36 8.95 -11.40
CA THR A 76 -16.53 10.39 -11.22
C THR A 76 -15.62 10.94 -10.10
N GLU A 77 -15.43 12.27 -10.07
CA GLU A 77 -14.74 12.98 -8.98
C GLU A 77 -15.57 13.12 -7.71
N GLN A 78 -16.77 12.56 -7.69
CA GLN A 78 -17.68 12.69 -6.57
C GLN A 78 -17.44 11.57 -5.55
N TYR A 79 -17.54 11.94 -4.28
CA TYR A 79 -17.61 10.98 -3.18
C TYR A 79 -18.92 10.19 -3.26
N ASP A 80 -18.81 8.88 -3.09
CA ASP A 80 -19.94 7.96 -3.13
C ASP A 80 -19.98 7.16 -1.82
N PRO A 81 -20.93 7.43 -0.92
CA PRO A 81 -20.98 6.77 0.39
C PRO A 81 -21.31 5.27 0.31
N VAL A 82 -21.80 4.78 -0.84
CA VAL A 82 -22.07 3.34 -1.02
C VAL A 82 -20.92 2.59 -1.69
N ASP A 83 -19.90 3.31 -2.14
CA ASP A 83 -18.67 2.73 -2.69
C ASP A 83 -17.73 2.33 -1.55
N GLU A 84 -17.56 1.02 -1.36
CA GLU A 84 -16.79 0.49 -0.22
C GLU A 84 -15.27 0.74 -0.32
N ARG A 85 -14.77 1.26 -1.44
CA ARG A 85 -13.40 1.76 -1.54
C ARG A 85 -13.13 2.91 -0.55
N HIS A 86 -14.19 3.66 -0.21
CA HIS A 86 -14.16 4.74 0.79
C HIS A 86 -14.35 4.26 2.23
N HIS A 87 -14.70 2.97 2.45
CA HIS A 87 -14.93 2.47 3.79
C HIS A 87 -13.61 1.97 4.42
N PRO A 88 -13.11 2.58 5.51
CA PRO A 88 -11.75 2.31 6.03
C PRO A 88 -11.50 0.83 6.32
N LEU A 89 -12.37 0.16 7.08
CA LEU A 89 -12.18 -1.26 7.43
C LEU A 89 -12.28 -2.17 6.20
N LYS A 90 -13.31 -2.01 5.36
CA LYS A 90 -13.52 -2.89 4.22
C LYS A 90 -12.41 -2.76 3.18
N SER A 91 -11.99 -1.53 2.89
CA SER A 91 -10.89 -1.30 1.95
C SER A 91 -9.54 -1.78 2.52
N THR A 92 -9.33 -1.72 3.83
CA THR A 92 -8.14 -2.29 4.48
C THR A 92 -8.14 -3.82 4.39
N ILE A 93 -9.28 -4.49 4.62
CA ILE A 93 -9.41 -5.94 4.42
C ILE A 93 -9.06 -6.32 2.97
N ALA A 94 -9.57 -5.58 2.00
CA ALA A 94 -9.30 -5.81 0.60
C ALA A 94 -7.81 -5.59 0.25
N ALA A 95 -7.20 -4.52 0.77
CA ALA A 95 -5.78 -4.23 0.58
C ALA A 95 -4.88 -5.31 1.17
N ALA A 96 -5.17 -5.76 2.40
CA ALA A 96 -4.43 -6.84 3.03
C ALA A 96 -4.56 -8.18 2.27
N LYS A 97 -5.72 -8.48 1.69
CA LYS A 97 -5.90 -9.63 0.79
C LYS A 97 -5.06 -9.50 -0.48
N TYR A 98 -5.07 -8.33 -1.11
CA TYR A 98 -4.28 -8.07 -2.31
C TYR A 98 -2.77 -8.14 -2.03
N LEU A 99 -2.31 -7.50 -0.97
CA LEU A 99 -0.92 -7.59 -0.53
C LEU A 99 -0.50 -9.03 -0.24
N LYS A 100 -1.37 -9.82 0.42
CA LYS A 100 -1.09 -11.26 0.65
C LYS A 100 -1.02 -12.06 -0.64
N TYR A 101 -1.85 -11.74 -1.62
CA TYR A 101 -1.77 -12.35 -2.94
C TYR A 101 -0.42 -12.04 -3.59
N ILE A 102 0.00 -10.77 -3.63
CA ILE A 102 1.30 -10.36 -4.18
C ILE A 102 2.44 -11.04 -3.42
N TYR A 103 2.36 -11.11 -2.10
CA TYR A 103 3.36 -11.74 -1.23
C TYR A 103 3.53 -13.24 -1.44
N LYS A 104 2.58 -13.90 -2.11
CA LYS A 104 2.67 -15.32 -2.51
C LYS A 104 3.25 -15.52 -3.92
N THR A 105 3.59 -14.44 -4.61
CA THR A 105 4.21 -14.48 -5.94
C THR A 105 5.75 -14.42 -5.83
N ASP A 106 6.42 -14.34 -6.98
CA ASP A 106 7.89 -14.15 -7.03
C ASP A 106 8.35 -12.86 -6.31
N ALA A 107 7.45 -11.90 -6.05
CA ALA A 107 7.74 -10.67 -5.30
C ALA A 107 8.00 -10.90 -3.80
N GLN A 108 7.67 -12.07 -3.24
CA GLN A 108 7.88 -12.41 -1.83
C GLN A 108 9.32 -12.28 -1.34
N ALA A 109 10.27 -12.31 -2.25
CA ALA A 109 11.70 -12.19 -1.91
C ALA A 109 12.07 -10.84 -1.26
N SER A 110 11.23 -9.80 -1.43
CA SER A 110 11.46 -8.49 -0.84
C SER A 110 10.15 -7.72 -0.68
N GLY A 111 9.90 -7.17 0.53
CA GLY A 111 8.76 -6.29 0.78
C GLY A 111 8.70 -5.08 -0.16
N LEU A 112 9.87 -4.57 -0.59
CA LEU A 112 9.94 -3.48 -1.57
C LEU A 112 9.45 -3.90 -2.96
N LEU A 113 9.64 -5.18 -3.35
CA LEU A 113 9.06 -5.72 -4.58
C LEU A 113 7.54 -5.85 -4.49
N VAL A 114 7.01 -6.14 -3.31
CA VAL A 114 5.56 -6.14 -3.05
C VAL A 114 4.99 -4.73 -3.21
N MET A 115 5.67 -3.72 -2.66
CA MET A 115 5.29 -2.31 -2.82
C MET A 115 5.32 -1.87 -4.29
N ALA A 116 6.38 -2.23 -5.02
CA ALA A 116 6.48 -1.96 -6.46
C ALA A 116 5.34 -2.63 -7.24
N SER A 117 4.97 -3.86 -6.86
CA SER A 117 3.86 -4.61 -7.47
C SER A 117 2.51 -3.96 -7.23
N TYR A 118 2.31 -3.36 -6.06
CA TYR A 118 1.07 -2.64 -5.73
C TYR A 118 0.85 -1.44 -6.65
N ASN A 119 1.91 -0.67 -6.92
CA ASN A 119 1.87 0.52 -7.77
C ASN A 119 1.88 0.20 -9.28
N TRP A 120 2.85 -0.59 -9.74
CA TRP A 120 3.05 -0.86 -11.17
C TRP A 120 2.22 -2.03 -11.70
N GLY A 121 1.59 -2.78 -10.80
CA GLY A 121 0.90 -4.02 -11.09
C GLY A 121 1.82 -5.23 -10.98
N GLU A 122 1.31 -6.26 -10.31
CA GLU A 122 2.07 -7.49 -10.00
C GLU A 122 2.60 -8.19 -11.25
N GLY A 123 1.84 -8.20 -12.34
CA GLY A 123 2.26 -8.83 -13.61
C GLY A 123 3.54 -8.22 -14.18
N ASN A 124 3.68 -6.89 -14.14
CA ASN A 124 4.86 -6.20 -14.63
C ASN A 124 6.09 -6.55 -13.79
N VAL A 125 5.95 -6.48 -12.47
CA VAL A 125 7.05 -6.76 -11.54
C VAL A 125 7.47 -8.22 -11.61
N ILE A 126 6.52 -9.17 -11.61
CA ILE A 126 6.80 -10.60 -11.75
C ILE A 126 7.57 -10.89 -13.05
N ASN A 127 7.16 -10.31 -14.17
CA ASN A 127 7.88 -10.48 -15.44
C ASN A 127 9.32 -9.98 -15.36
N ARG A 128 9.58 -8.86 -14.67
CA ARG A 128 10.95 -8.37 -14.44
C ARG A 128 11.74 -9.30 -13.53
N ILE A 129 11.16 -9.77 -12.42
CA ILE A 129 11.81 -10.71 -11.52
C ILE A 129 12.19 -12.01 -12.24
N ARG A 130 11.35 -12.52 -13.12
CA ARG A 130 11.62 -13.74 -13.91
C ARG A 130 12.74 -13.58 -14.91
N SER A 131 13.04 -12.36 -15.36
CA SER A 131 14.20 -12.07 -16.20
C SER A 131 15.50 -11.88 -15.42
N MET A 132 15.44 -11.84 -14.06
CA MET A 132 16.62 -11.76 -13.20
C MET A 132 17.25 -13.15 -12.98
N PRO A 133 18.52 -13.22 -12.54
CA PRO A 133 19.16 -14.49 -12.17
C PRO A 133 18.30 -15.32 -11.20
N LEU A 134 18.41 -16.63 -11.26
CA LEU A 134 17.62 -17.53 -10.41
C LEU A 134 18.03 -17.51 -8.94
N ASN A 135 19.24 -16.99 -8.63
CA ASN A 135 19.68 -16.86 -7.24
C ASN A 135 18.72 -15.93 -6.46
N PRO A 136 18.08 -16.39 -5.38
CA PRO A 136 17.16 -15.57 -4.58
C PRO A 136 17.78 -14.28 -4.04
N GLU A 137 19.08 -14.28 -3.71
CA GLU A 137 19.79 -13.08 -3.22
C GLU A 137 19.84 -11.94 -4.25
N ASP A 138 19.78 -12.28 -5.54
CA ASP A 138 19.76 -11.31 -6.63
C ASP A 138 18.33 -10.80 -6.94
N ARG A 139 17.30 -11.46 -6.41
CA ARG A 139 15.88 -11.13 -6.66
C ARG A 139 15.33 -10.18 -5.59
N ASN A 140 15.87 -8.97 -5.55
CA ASN A 140 15.43 -7.92 -4.65
C ASN A 140 15.24 -6.59 -5.41
N PHE A 141 14.60 -5.63 -4.76
CA PHE A 141 14.30 -4.32 -5.37
C PHE A 141 15.56 -3.57 -5.80
N TRP A 142 16.63 -3.62 -5.03
CA TRP A 142 17.88 -2.90 -5.33
C TRP A 142 18.56 -3.44 -6.59
N LYS A 143 18.58 -4.76 -6.74
CA LYS A 143 19.09 -5.41 -7.95
C LYS A 143 18.17 -5.13 -9.15
N LEU A 144 16.85 -5.11 -8.93
CA LEU A 144 15.89 -4.77 -9.96
C LEU A 144 16.17 -3.38 -10.55
N ILE A 145 16.27 -2.34 -9.72
CA ILE A 145 16.49 -0.97 -10.17
C ILE A 145 17.89 -0.72 -10.73
N ALA A 146 18.89 -1.51 -10.30
CA ALA A 146 20.26 -1.40 -10.81
C ALA A 146 20.45 -2.00 -12.21
N SER A 147 19.62 -2.96 -12.60
CA SER A 147 19.83 -3.76 -13.82
C SER A 147 18.68 -3.69 -14.82
N TYR A 148 17.53 -3.14 -14.43
CA TYR A 148 16.33 -3.13 -15.25
C TYR A 148 15.63 -1.78 -15.18
N GLU A 149 15.06 -1.36 -16.30
CA GLU A 149 14.21 -0.17 -16.34
C GLU A 149 12.85 -0.46 -15.69
N ILE A 150 12.49 0.40 -14.76
CA ILE A 150 11.16 0.49 -14.17
C ILE A 150 10.63 1.91 -14.30
N PRO A 151 9.31 2.14 -14.24
CA PRO A 151 8.78 3.51 -14.25
C PRO A 151 9.36 4.35 -13.12
N GLN A 152 9.74 5.59 -13.40
CA GLN A 152 10.25 6.52 -12.38
C GLN A 152 9.23 6.70 -11.24
N GLU A 153 7.94 6.75 -11.59
CA GLU A 153 6.86 6.81 -10.61
C GLU A 153 6.93 5.64 -9.60
N THR A 154 7.16 4.41 -10.08
CA THR A 154 7.26 3.23 -9.21
C THR A 154 8.52 3.27 -8.34
N TYR A 155 9.63 3.74 -8.90
CA TYR A 155 10.87 3.94 -8.16
C TYR A 155 10.67 4.91 -7.00
N ASP A 156 10.11 6.10 -7.28
CA ASP A 156 9.85 7.13 -6.28
C ASP A 156 8.83 6.64 -5.23
N TYR A 157 7.78 5.96 -5.68
CA TYR A 157 6.75 5.37 -4.82
C TYR A 157 7.35 4.45 -3.75
N VAL A 158 8.19 3.51 -4.16
CA VAL A 158 8.83 2.56 -3.23
C VAL A 158 9.77 3.28 -2.27
N LEU A 159 10.57 4.23 -2.76
CA LEU A 159 11.50 4.97 -1.91
C LEU A 159 10.80 5.88 -0.92
N TYR A 160 9.67 6.50 -1.28
CA TYR A 160 8.89 7.29 -0.34
C TYR A 160 8.31 6.43 0.79
N ILE A 161 7.76 5.26 0.47
CA ILE A 161 7.24 4.32 1.48
C ILE A 161 8.37 3.82 2.38
N PHE A 162 9.51 3.42 1.80
CA PHE A 162 10.68 2.98 2.54
C PHE A 162 11.20 4.08 3.49
N SER A 163 11.32 5.31 3.00
CA SER A 163 11.72 6.45 3.81
C SER A 163 10.73 6.72 4.94
N ALA A 164 9.42 6.63 4.67
CA ALA A 164 8.40 6.80 5.69
C ALA A 164 8.49 5.72 6.77
N ALA A 165 8.77 4.47 6.39
CA ALA A 165 8.97 3.37 7.34
C ALA A 165 10.21 3.60 8.22
N VAL A 166 11.34 4.01 7.63
CA VAL A 166 12.58 4.33 8.37
C VAL A 166 12.36 5.49 9.34
N ILE A 167 11.75 6.58 8.88
CA ILE A 167 11.42 7.73 9.72
C ILE A 167 10.44 7.34 10.83
N GLY A 168 9.44 6.53 10.49
CA GLY A 168 8.41 6.07 11.42
C GLY A 168 8.94 5.22 12.57
N GLN A 169 10.04 4.50 12.39
CA GLN A 169 10.68 3.73 13.47
C GLN A 169 11.24 4.63 14.58
N ASN A 170 11.85 5.76 14.21
CA ASN A 170 12.34 6.74 15.19
C ASN A 170 12.21 8.17 14.66
N PRO A 171 11.00 8.76 14.66
CA PRO A 171 10.74 10.06 14.06
C PRO A 171 11.61 11.19 14.65
N LYS A 172 11.94 11.11 15.94
CA LYS A 172 12.72 12.14 16.64
C LYS A 172 14.14 12.28 16.10
N LEU A 173 14.74 11.19 15.60
CA LEU A 173 16.05 11.24 14.94
C LEU A 173 16.05 12.09 13.66
N PHE A 174 14.89 12.21 13.04
CA PHE A 174 14.69 12.98 11.81
C PHE A 174 14.05 14.35 12.04
N GLY A 175 13.99 14.81 13.31
CA GLY A 175 13.46 16.12 13.66
C GLY A 175 11.94 16.22 13.72
N PHE A 176 11.21 15.09 13.70
CA PHE A 176 9.75 15.08 13.81
C PHE A 176 9.30 14.94 15.28
N ASN A 177 8.27 15.69 15.65
CA ASN A 177 7.69 15.65 16.99
C ASN A 177 6.44 14.75 17.05
N PHE A 178 6.62 13.45 16.80
CA PHE A 178 5.62 12.41 17.03
C PHE A 178 6.31 11.10 17.38
N ASP A 179 5.59 10.16 17.99
CA ASP A 179 6.09 8.85 18.34
C ASP A 179 5.83 7.85 17.21
N ASN A 180 6.59 6.73 17.20
CA ASN A 180 6.41 5.66 16.22
C ASN A 180 4.91 5.30 16.07
N PRO A 181 4.33 5.40 14.86
CA PRO A 181 2.91 5.10 14.64
C PRO A 181 2.50 3.66 14.93
N LEU A 182 3.46 2.73 14.92
CA LEU A 182 3.24 1.30 15.19
C LEU A 182 3.47 0.92 16.66
N GLN A 183 3.99 1.84 17.48
CA GLN A 183 4.30 1.55 18.88
C GLN A 183 3.03 1.24 19.69
N GLY A 184 3.05 0.10 20.39
CA GLY A 184 1.96 -0.32 21.28
C GLY A 184 0.75 -0.90 20.58
N LEU A 185 0.82 -1.17 19.26
CA LEU A 185 -0.28 -1.84 18.56
C LEU A 185 -0.27 -3.35 18.80
N ASP A 186 0.88 -3.93 19.17
CA ASP A 186 1.06 -5.35 19.49
C ASP A 186 0.34 -5.74 20.79
N ASP A 187 0.15 -4.77 21.72
CA ASP A 187 -0.39 -5.00 23.06
C ASP A 187 -1.93 -4.93 23.11
N THR A 188 -2.59 -4.68 21.97
CA THR A 188 -4.05 -4.44 21.91
C THR A 188 -4.85 -5.66 21.43
N GLY A 189 -4.25 -6.86 21.45
CA GLY A 189 -4.88 -8.13 21.07
C GLY A 189 -5.66 -8.79 22.21
#